data_9c2f7f0f29a5a005274d20bbe7c8a738
#
_entry.id   9c2f7f0f29a5a005274d20bbe7c8a738
#
_cell.length_a   1.000
_cell.length_b   1.000
_cell.length_c   1.000
_cell.angle_alpha   90.00
_cell.angle_beta   90.00
_cell.angle_gamma   90.00
#
_symmetry.space_group_name_H-M   'P 1'
#
loop_
_entity.id
_entity.type
_entity.pdbx_description
1 polymer ?
#
loop_
_entity_poly.entity_id
_entity_poly.type
_entity_poly.pdbx_seq_one_letter_code
_entity_poly.pdbx_strand_id
1 'polypeptide(L)'
;MPRRQITYSNHPNHRARAVHAQGERQFKTYDTSHIRPRKSKVPYAVGAIIAIVVLAIAAFAATSLLRGCSAEAEDIDGSQVAVAADVKVTIPDGSTASNTAKLLESSGVVPDADEFLAYAKGAGLDSRFKSGVYTFTAGMTLEQVAKTIVSGASSADTLTIPEGYTVAQIASAVEKSTSGSITADDFTKQAVASNYMSDYPFLSDAYDDSLEGFLFPKTYDLSGAKTADDIIRMMLDQYATEVASLDYSYPTSKGLSAYQVLVMASVIEKEAAPDANHPDERAQVSSVFYNRLAADMALQSDATMGYVTGGEVTPEDLQTESPYNTYLNKGLPAGPICNPSIESLKAACNPATTDYLYFFIVNEKGYSDHAFSKTLDEHNAAIAKYQEYTASKTS
;
A
#
# COMPACT_ATOMS: atom_id res chain seq x y z
N MET A 1 -4.70 -43.55 -28.76
CA MET A 1 -3.27 -43.44 -28.41
C MET A 1 -3.18 -43.24 -26.91
N PRO A 2 -2.39 -43.98 -26.14
CA PRO A 2 -2.45 -43.97 -24.68
C PRO A 2 -1.77 -42.72 -24.10
N ARG A 3 -2.42 -42.14 -23.09
CA ARG A 3 -1.91 -41.02 -22.27
C ARG A 3 -0.62 -41.42 -21.57
N ARG A 4 0.46 -40.66 -21.75
CA ARG A 4 1.67 -40.80 -20.96
C ARG A 4 1.40 -40.18 -19.57
N GLN A 5 1.39 -41.00 -18.54
CA GLN A 5 1.53 -40.55 -17.14
C GLN A 5 2.97 -40.08 -16.93
N ILE A 6 3.11 -38.84 -16.48
CA ILE A 6 4.40 -38.32 -16.00
C ILE A 6 4.49 -38.67 -14.53
N THR A 7 5.29 -39.64 -14.19
CA THR A 7 5.68 -40.01 -12.83
C THR A 7 6.83 -39.10 -12.41
N TYR A 8 6.61 -38.22 -11.45
CA TYR A 8 7.69 -37.48 -10.80
C TYR A 8 8.49 -38.45 -9.92
N SER A 9 9.75 -38.70 -10.28
CA SER A 9 10.68 -39.46 -9.49
C SER A 9 11.23 -38.57 -8.36
N ASN A 10 10.96 -38.97 -7.14
CA ASN A 10 11.41 -38.31 -5.88
C ASN A 10 12.88 -38.66 -5.58
N HIS A 11 13.77 -38.62 -6.55
CA HIS A 11 15.19 -38.86 -6.31
C HIS A 11 15.98 -37.57 -6.53
N PRO A 12 16.87 -37.19 -5.60
CA PRO A 12 17.77 -36.05 -5.78
C PRO A 12 18.67 -36.28 -6.98
N ASN A 13 18.89 -35.23 -7.77
CA ASN A 13 19.66 -35.27 -8.98
C ASN A 13 21.12 -35.75 -8.73
N HIS A 14 21.79 -36.28 -9.75
CA HIS A 14 23.14 -36.83 -9.65
C HIS A 14 24.19 -35.87 -9.11
N ARG A 15 23.98 -34.55 -9.21
CA ARG A 15 24.87 -33.52 -8.66
C ARG A 15 24.81 -33.46 -7.13
N ALA A 16 23.62 -33.58 -6.56
CA ALA A 16 23.47 -33.57 -5.09
C ALA A 16 24.14 -34.82 -4.47
N ARG A 17 24.04 -35.98 -5.14
CA ARG A 17 24.75 -37.18 -4.67
C ARG A 17 26.27 -37.10 -4.78
N ALA A 18 26.80 -36.44 -5.81
CA ALA A 18 28.25 -36.24 -5.94
C ALA A 18 28.81 -35.32 -4.85
N VAL A 19 28.10 -34.26 -4.46
CA VAL A 19 28.50 -33.35 -3.36
C VAL A 19 28.46 -34.08 -2.03
N HIS A 20 27.43 -34.91 -1.78
CA HIS A 20 27.32 -35.69 -0.56
C HIS A 20 28.45 -36.72 -0.41
N ALA A 21 28.77 -37.41 -1.50
CA ALA A 21 29.87 -38.38 -1.51
C ALA A 21 31.25 -37.74 -1.34
N GLN A 22 31.43 -36.47 -1.77
CA GLN A 22 32.66 -35.73 -1.59
C GLN A 22 32.78 -35.20 -0.15
N GLY A 23 31.67 -34.83 0.53
CA GLY A 23 31.66 -34.44 1.93
C GLY A 23 32.04 -35.59 2.87
N GLU A 24 31.56 -36.78 2.62
CA GLU A 24 31.88 -37.96 3.46
C GLU A 24 33.34 -38.39 3.37
N ARG A 25 34.07 -38.09 2.29
CA ARG A 25 35.50 -38.40 2.17
C ARG A 25 36.44 -37.45 2.90
N GLN A 26 35.96 -36.34 3.42
CA GLN A 26 36.76 -35.35 4.16
C GLN A 26 36.79 -35.59 5.67
N PHE A 27 35.88 -36.40 6.21
CA PHE A 27 35.95 -36.77 7.64
C PHE A 27 36.77 -38.05 7.81
N LYS A 28 38.08 -37.91 8.02
CA LYS A 28 38.90 -39.00 8.57
C LYS A 28 38.40 -39.28 9.98
N THR A 29 37.81 -40.40 10.22
CA THR A 29 37.57 -40.93 11.57
C THR A 29 38.94 -41.12 12.24
N TYR A 30 39.22 -40.31 13.20
CA TYR A 30 40.35 -40.52 14.06
C TYR A 30 40.05 -41.70 15.01
N ASP A 31 40.90 -42.71 14.96
CA ASP A 31 40.87 -43.83 15.90
C ASP A 31 41.35 -43.31 17.27
N THR A 32 40.40 -43.19 18.21
CA THR A 32 40.62 -42.75 19.58
C THR A 32 40.80 -43.90 20.55
N SER A 33 40.98 -45.15 20.07
CA SER A 33 41.12 -46.36 20.89
C SER A 33 42.32 -46.31 21.85
N HIS A 34 43.27 -45.39 21.63
CA HIS A 34 44.47 -45.30 22.47
C HIS A 34 44.38 -44.26 23.59
N ILE A 35 43.29 -43.52 23.71
CA ILE A 35 43.10 -42.52 24.76
C ILE A 35 42.43 -43.22 25.96
N ARG A 36 43.24 -43.71 26.85
CA ARG A 36 42.76 -44.17 28.16
C ARG A 36 42.32 -42.96 28.99
N PRO A 37 41.09 -42.89 29.51
CA PRO A 37 40.72 -41.80 30.40
C PRO A 37 41.55 -41.83 31.67
N ARG A 38 42.32 -40.79 31.88
CA ARG A 38 43.04 -40.61 33.20
C ARG A 38 41.98 -40.36 34.25
N LYS A 39 41.77 -41.27 35.18
CA LYS A 39 40.90 -41.08 36.36
C LYS A 39 41.42 -39.87 37.15
N SER A 40 40.78 -38.71 36.95
CA SER A 40 41.01 -37.56 37.80
C SER A 40 40.36 -37.85 39.17
N LYS A 41 41.22 -37.91 40.18
CA LYS A 41 40.72 -37.91 41.57
C LYS A 41 40.43 -36.48 41.96
N VAL A 42 39.26 -35.97 41.55
CA VAL A 42 38.72 -34.72 42.12
C VAL A 42 38.26 -35.09 43.53
N PRO A 43 38.81 -34.44 44.58
CA PRO A 43 38.43 -34.77 45.95
C PRO A 43 36.94 -34.47 46.14
N TYR A 44 36.23 -35.38 46.81
CA TYR A 44 34.81 -35.28 47.10
C TYR A 44 34.36 -33.92 47.67
N ALA A 45 35.30 -33.21 48.33
CA ALA A 45 35.10 -31.88 48.88
C ALA A 45 34.75 -30.81 47.80
N VAL A 46 35.38 -30.88 46.61
CA VAL A 46 35.11 -29.92 45.52
C VAL A 46 33.75 -30.21 44.90
N GLY A 47 33.36 -31.47 44.75
CA GLY A 47 32.05 -31.83 44.27
C GLY A 47 30.92 -31.37 45.21
N ALA A 48 31.18 -31.47 46.54
CA ALA A 48 30.20 -31.02 47.55
C ALA A 48 30.06 -29.48 47.55
N ILE A 49 31.16 -28.72 47.33
CA ILE A 49 31.10 -27.26 47.22
C ILE A 49 30.35 -26.84 45.98
N ILE A 50 30.59 -27.48 44.83
CA ILE A 50 29.88 -27.19 43.58
C ILE A 50 28.38 -27.49 43.75
N ALA A 51 28.02 -28.61 44.40
CA ALA A 51 26.62 -28.96 44.68
C ALA A 51 25.90 -27.95 45.60
N ILE A 52 26.63 -27.44 46.64
CA ILE A 52 26.12 -26.41 47.55
C ILE A 52 25.92 -25.07 46.78
N VAL A 53 26.88 -24.70 45.94
CA VAL A 53 26.77 -23.44 45.12
C VAL A 53 25.62 -23.55 44.12
N VAL A 54 25.42 -24.70 43.47
CA VAL A 54 24.30 -24.91 42.53
C VAL A 54 22.99 -24.90 43.29
N LEU A 55 22.91 -25.51 44.49
CA LEU A 55 21.71 -25.46 45.33
C LEU A 55 21.43 -24.05 45.87
N ALA A 56 22.45 -23.27 46.20
CA ALA A 56 22.29 -21.88 46.60
C ALA A 56 21.82 -20.99 45.44
N ILE A 57 22.36 -21.18 44.21
CA ILE A 57 21.91 -20.50 43.01
C ILE A 57 20.47 -20.89 42.64
N ALA A 58 20.14 -22.17 42.74
CA ALA A 58 18.77 -22.66 42.52
C ALA A 58 17.78 -22.12 43.57
N ALA A 59 18.19 -22.07 44.85
CA ALA A 59 17.36 -21.47 45.90
C ALA A 59 17.22 -19.94 45.73
N PHE A 60 18.27 -19.26 45.32
CA PHE A 60 18.23 -17.82 44.99
C PHE A 60 17.37 -17.54 43.76
N ALA A 61 17.49 -18.35 42.71
CA ALA A 61 16.63 -18.26 41.53
C ALA A 61 15.16 -18.57 41.87
N ALA A 62 14.91 -19.59 42.71
CA ALA A 62 13.55 -19.91 43.14
C ALA A 62 12.94 -18.83 44.06
N THR A 63 13.74 -18.22 44.94
CA THR A 63 13.27 -17.07 45.74
C THR A 63 13.12 -15.81 44.96
N SER A 64 13.93 -15.61 43.90
CA SER A 64 13.76 -14.50 42.96
C SER A 64 12.52 -14.70 42.07
N LEU A 65 12.26 -15.93 41.62
CA LEU A 65 11.04 -16.28 40.90
C LEU A 65 9.78 -16.16 41.79
N LEU A 66 9.86 -16.53 43.07
CA LEU A 66 8.75 -16.39 44.00
C LEU A 66 8.55 -14.94 44.47
N ARG A 67 9.60 -14.11 44.49
CA ARG A 67 9.49 -12.67 44.74
C ARG A 67 9.05 -11.89 43.51
N GLY A 68 9.27 -12.41 42.30
CA GLY A 68 8.79 -11.83 41.05
C GLY A 68 7.31 -12.10 40.76
N CYS A 69 6.65 -13.03 41.52
CA CYS A 69 5.23 -13.35 41.36
C CYS A 69 4.32 -12.76 42.43
N SER A 70 4.81 -11.87 43.29
CA SER A 70 3.99 -11.11 44.23
C SER A 70 4.30 -9.63 44.19
N ALA A 71 4.46 -9.07 42.93
CA ALA A 71 3.93 -7.76 42.71
C ALA A 71 2.41 -7.96 42.74
N GLU A 72 1.74 -7.63 43.84
CA GLU A 72 0.33 -7.30 43.82
C GLU A 72 0.20 -6.36 42.59
N ALA A 73 -0.53 -6.80 41.56
CA ALA A 73 -1.02 -5.91 40.56
C ALA A 73 -1.89 -4.94 41.35
N GLU A 74 -1.39 -3.78 41.69
CA GLU A 74 -2.23 -2.66 42.08
C GLU A 74 -3.30 -2.59 41.01
N ASP A 75 -4.54 -2.79 41.42
CA ASP A 75 -5.70 -2.74 40.53
C ASP A 75 -5.81 -1.25 40.13
N ILE A 76 -5.09 -0.89 39.05
CA ILE A 76 -5.01 0.50 38.60
C ILE A 76 -6.41 0.86 38.14
N ASP A 77 -7.00 1.84 38.83
CA ASP A 77 -8.34 2.32 38.56
C ASP A 77 -8.40 2.97 37.19
N GLY A 78 -8.88 2.24 36.20
CA GLY A 78 -9.08 2.73 34.84
C GLY A 78 -10.07 3.87 34.72
N SER A 79 -10.78 4.24 35.82
CA SER A 79 -11.73 5.36 35.84
C SER A 79 -11.06 6.72 36.07
N GLN A 80 -9.74 6.76 36.32
CA GLN A 80 -9.01 8.01 36.49
C GLN A 80 -9.03 8.81 35.16
N VAL A 81 -9.31 10.13 35.29
CA VAL A 81 -9.27 11.04 34.14
C VAL A 81 -7.81 11.19 33.68
N ALA A 82 -7.53 10.76 32.46
CA ALA A 82 -6.21 10.79 31.85
C ALA A 82 -5.99 12.05 31.00
N VAL A 83 -6.99 12.42 30.19
CA VAL A 83 -6.87 13.45 29.17
C VAL A 83 -7.28 14.80 29.75
N ALA A 84 -6.32 15.73 29.88
CA ALA A 84 -6.54 17.05 30.40
C ALA A 84 -7.11 18.05 29.38
N ALA A 85 -6.81 17.89 28.10
CA ALA A 85 -7.25 18.72 26.99
C ALA A 85 -7.42 17.85 25.74
N ASP A 86 -8.15 18.35 24.75
CA ASP A 86 -8.28 17.65 23.46
C ASP A 86 -6.91 17.53 22.79
N VAL A 87 -6.50 16.28 22.48
CA VAL A 87 -5.20 15.98 21.91
C VAL A 87 -5.35 15.00 20.75
N LYS A 88 -4.65 15.28 19.66
CA LYS A 88 -4.55 14.41 18.49
C LYS A 88 -3.20 13.71 18.48
N VAL A 89 -3.21 12.39 18.35
CA VAL A 89 -2.00 11.55 18.37
C VAL A 89 -2.01 10.58 17.19
N THR A 90 -0.90 10.52 16.46
CA THR A 90 -0.69 9.52 15.42
C THR A 90 0.14 8.37 15.97
N ILE A 91 -0.43 7.16 16.03
CA ILE A 91 0.26 5.93 16.40
C ILE A 91 0.79 5.27 15.11
N PRO A 92 2.11 5.23 14.89
CA PRO A 92 2.70 4.66 13.68
C PRO A 92 2.42 3.15 13.54
N ASP A 93 2.41 2.66 12.30
CA ASP A 93 2.32 1.24 12.01
C ASP A 93 3.49 0.46 12.65
N GLY A 94 3.19 -0.70 13.22
CA GLY A 94 4.18 -1.54 13.92
C GLY A 94 4.58 -1.03 15.30
N SER A 95 3.93 -0.01 15.86
CA SER A 95 4.18 0.45 17.23
C SER A 95 3.89 -0.65 18.25
N THR A 96 4.82 -0.88 19.17
CA THR A 96 4.58 -1.76 20.33
C THR A 96 3.71 -1.05 21.36
N ALA A 97 3.03 -1.81 22.24
CA ALA A 97 2.23 -1.23 23.33
C ALA A 97 3.06 -0.27 24.22
N SER A 98 4.33 -0.60 24.47
CA SER A 98 5.24 0.27 25.23
C SER A 98 5.56 1.56 24.50
N ASN A 99 5.78 1.50 23.16
CA ASN A 99 6.02 2.70 22.36
C ASN A 99 4.77 3.57 22.27
N THR A 100 3.60 2.95 22.14
CA THR A 100 2.31 3.63 22.16
C THR A 100 2.09 4.35 23.48
N ALA A 101 2.33 3.71 24.63
CA ALA A 101 2.18 4.32 25.93
C ALA A 101 3.07 5.56 26.11
N LYS A 102 4.36 5.48 25.72
CA LYS A 102 5.30 6.60 25.75
C LYS A 102 4.88 7.75 24.82
N LEU A 103 4.32 7.41 23.66
CA LEU A 103 3.80 8.40 22.72
C LEU A 103 2.61 9.15 23.31
N LEU A 104 1.69 8.44 23.96
CA LEU A 104 0.53 9.03 24.64
C LEU A 104 0.95 9.96 25.80
N GLU A 105 1.94 9.56 26.60
CA GLU A 105 2.50 10.40 27.66
C GLU A 105 3.16 11.65 27.08
N SER A 106 4.03 11.50 26.10
CA SER A 106 4.72 12.65 25.48
C SER A 106 3.77 13.61 24.77
N SER A 107 2.60 13.13 24.38
CA SER A 107 1.54 13.90 23.74
C SER A 107 0.53 14.48 24.78
N GLY A 108 0.71 14.21 26.05
CA GLY A 108 -0.17 14.69 27.12
C GLY A 108 -1.54 14.01 27.20
N VAL A 109 -1.70 12.84 26.57
CA VAL A 109 -2.95 12.05 26.62
C VAL A 109 -3.05 11.27 27.93
N VAL A 110 -1.93 10.74 28.41
CA VAL A 110 -1.87 10.05 29.70
C VAL A 110 -0.81 10.69 30.59
N PRO A 111 -0.99 10.72 31.91
CA PRO A 111 -0.02 11.34 32.83
C PRO A 111 1.26 10.53 32.98
N ASP A 112 1.19 9.20 32.84
CA ASP A 112 2.30 8.26 33.02
C ASP A 112 2.15 7.05 32.08
N ALA A 113 3.21 6.75 31.31
CA ALA A 113 3.20 5.69 30.32
C ALA A 113 3.21 4.29 30.95
N ASP A 114 3.92 4.13 32.06
CA ASP A 114 4.05 2.84 32.75
C ASP A 114 2.74 2.47 33.45
N GLU A 115 2.05 3.45 34.05
CA GLU A 115 0.72 3.30 34.65
C GLU A 115 -0.32 2.89 33.58
N PHE A 116 -0.36 3.61 32.44
CA PHE A 116 -1.24 3.27 31.34
C PHE A 116 -0.96 1.88 30.76
N LEU A 117 0.31 1.53 30.60
CA LEU A 117 0.71 0.21 30.08
C LEU A 117 0.36 -0.91 31.06
N ALA A 118 0.52 -0.67 32.38
CA ALA A 118 0.14 -1.64 33.41
C ALA A 118 -1.38 -1.88 33.42
N TYR A 119 -2.19 -0.79 33.33
CA TYR A 119 -3.64 -0.89 33.16
C TYR A 119 -4.00 -1.70 31.91
N ALA A 120 -3.43 -1.34 30.74
CA ALA A 120 -3.75 -2.01 29.48
C ALA A 120 -3.42 -3.50 29.50
N LYS A 121 -2.30 -3.90 30.14
CA LYS A 121 -1.92 -5.29 30.35
C LYS A 121 -2.87 -6.01 31.31
N GLY A 122 -3.22 -5.40 32.42
CA GLY A 122 -4.18 -5.96 33.39
C GLY A 122 -5.56 -6.21 32.76
N ALA A 123 -5.99 -5.32 31.87
CA ALA A 123 -7.23 -5.44 31.11
C ALA A 123 -7.12 -6.34 29.85
N GLY A 124 -5.94 -6.84 29.49
CA GLY A 124 -5.72 -7.65 28.27
C GLY A 124 -5.91 -6.89 26.96
N LEU A 125 -5.65 -5.59 26.95
CA LEU A 125 -5.86 -4.70 25.81
C LEU A 125 -4.57 -4.38 25.04
N ASP A 126 -3.41 -4.50 25.66
CA ASP A 126 -2.10 -4.11 25.17
C ASP A 126 -1.71 -4.78 23.84
N SER A 127 -2.08 -6.04 23.64
CA SER A 127 -1.83 -6.79 22.40
C SER A 127 -2.79 -6.46 21.25
N ARG A 128 -3.78 -5.60 21.49
CA ARG A 128 -4.86 -5.26 20.58
C ARG A 128 -4.80 -3.81 20.10
N PHE A 129 -3.78 -3.06 20.50
CA PHE A 129 -3.60 -1.69 20.06
C PHE A 129 -3.40 -1.62 18.54
N LYS A 130 -4.10 -0.70 17.92
CA LYS A 130 -4.04 -0.46 16.48
C LYS A 130 -3.29 0.83 16.19
N SER A 131 -2.58 0.87 15.06
CA SER A 131 -2.03 2.11 14.49
C SER A 131 -3.14 2.99 13.94
N GLY A 132 -2.84 4.26 13.73
CA GLY A 132 -3.77 5.23 13.17
C GLY A 132 -3.73 6.56 13.88
N VAL A 133 -4.59 7.47 13.45
CA VAL A 133 -4.74 8.79 14.03
C VAL A 133 -5.92 8.79 14.99
N TYR A 134 -5.69 9.24 16.21
CA TYR A 134 -6.67 9.24 17.28
C TYR A 134 -6.87 10.65 17.84
N THR A 135 -8.11 11.03 18.07
CA THR A 135 -8.45 12.24 18.84
C THR A 135 -8.91 11.81 20.22
N PHE A 136 -8.25 12.30 21.22
CA PHE A 136 -8.60 12.09 22.62
C PHE A 136 -9.18 13.39 23.19
N THR A 137 -10.40 13.33 23.72
CA THR A 137 -11.09 14.50 24.25
C THR A 137 -10.83 14.66 25.74
N ALA A 138 -10.82 15.91 26.20
CA ALA A 138 -10.68 16.21 27.62
C ALA A 138 -11.71 15.45 28.45
N GLY A 139 -11.27 14.91 29.59
CA GLY A 139 -12.12 14.11 30.48
C GLY A 139 -12.15 12.60 30.20
N MET A 140 -11.50 12.12 29.14
CA MET A 140 -11.34 10.68 28.91
C MET A 140 -10.52 10.03 30.01
N THR A 141 -10.96 8.84 30.45
CA THR A 141 -10.27 8.01 31.44
C THR A 141 -9.24 7.09 30.77
N LEU A 142 -8.33 6.49 31.56
CA LEU A 142 -7.37 5.49 31.07
C LEU A 142 -8.08 4.36 30.32
N GLU A 143 -9.22 3.89 30.83
CA GLU A 143 -10.04 2.86 30.20
C GLU A 143 -10.55 3.30 28.84
N GLN A 144 -11.07 4.51 28.73
CA GLN A 144 -11.60 5.06 27.49
C GLN A 144 -10.48 5.27 26.45
N VAL A 145 -9.31 5.75 26.87
CA VAL A 145 -8.13 5.88 26.02
C VAL A 145 -7.72 4.51 25.47
N ALA A 146 -7.57 3.48 26.33
CA ALA A 146 -7.19 2.14 25.89
C ALA A 146 -8.23 1.51 24.95
N LYS A 147 -9.53 1.63 25.27
CA LYS A 147 -10.61 1.13 24.41
C LYS A 147 -10.65 1.83 23.06
N THR A 148 -10.40 3.13 23.01
CA THR A 148 -10.34 3.91 21.77
C THR A 148 -9.24 3.36 20.85
N ILE A 149 -8.05 3.08 21.38
CA ILE A 149 -6.94 2.53 20.59
C ILE A 149 -7.23 1.09 20.13
N VAL A 150 -7.87 0.28 20.95
CA VAL A 150 -8.29 -1.08 20.58
C VAL A 150 -9.38 -1.09 19.51
N SER A 151 -10.32 -0.17 19.60
CA SER A 151 -11.38 -0.01 18.57
C SER A 151 -10.79 0.36 17.21
N GLY A 152 -9.66 1.05 17.22
CA GLY A 152 -9.01 1.61 16.04
C GLY A 152 -9.32 3.09 15.91
N ALA A 153 -8.53 3.79 15.10
CA ALA A 153 -8.77 5.17 14.75
C ALA A 153 -10.23 5.32 14.28
N SER A 154 -10.89 6.35 14.75
CA SER A 154 -12.30 6.57 14.39
C SER A 154 -12.41 6.69 12.88
N SER A 155 -13.12 5.75 12.23
CA SER A 155 -13.43 5.88 10.81
C SER A 155 -14.36 7.07 10.53
N ALA A 156 -14.92 7.67 11.58
CA ALA A 156 -15.80 8.85 11.47
C ALA A 156 -15.03 10.11 11.02
N ASP A 157 -13.71 10.17 11.28
CA ASP A 157 -12.88 11.32 10.95
C ASP A 157 -11.85 11.04 9.84
N THR A 158 -12.03 9.97 9.06
CA THR A 158 -11.13 9.66 7.96
C THR A 158 -11.88 9.55 6.63
N LEU A 159 -11.23 10.05 5.58
CA LEU A 159 -11.67 9.93 4.19
C LEU A 159 -10.62 9.15 3.40
N THR A 160 -10.97 7.96 2.94
CA THR A 160 -10.11 7.18 2.04
C THR A 160 -10.58 7.38 0.60
N ILE A 161 -9.70 7.90 -0.23
CA ILE A 161 -9.88 8.05 -1.67
C ILE A 161 -9.04 6.99 -2.38
N PRO A 162 -9.68 5.99 -2.99
CA PRO A 162 -8.99 5.02 -3.83
C PRO A 162 -8.36 5.66 -5.06
N GLU A 163 -7.32 5.02 -5.57
CA GLU A 163 -6.69 5.36 -6.83
C GLU A 163 -7.68 5.27 -7.99
N GLY A 164 -7.56 6.13 -8.97
CA GLY A 164 -8.44 6.15 -10.13
C GLY A 164 -9.85 6.70 -9.89
N TYR A 165 -10.15 7.30 -8.74
CA TYR A 165 -11.42 8.01 -8.53
C TYR A 165 -11.47 9.30 -9.35
N THR A 166 -12.64 9.61 -9.91
CA THR A 166 -12.93 10.92 -10.50
C THR A 166 -13.32 11.94 -9.42
N VAL A 167 -13.30 13.23 -9.75
CA VAL A 167 -13.80 14.30 -8.86
C VAL A 167 -15.23 14.02 -8.37
N ALA A 168 -16.11 13.52 -9.25
CA ALA A 168 -17.48 13.16 -8.88
C ALA A 168 -17.54 12.00 -7.85
N GLN A 169 -16.68 10.99 -8.01
CA GLN A 169 -16.58 9.88 -7.06
C GLN A 169 -15.99 10.35 -5.72
N ILE A 170 -15.01 11.24 -5.75
CA ILE A 170 -14.44 11.87 -4.55
C ILE A 170 -15.52 12.67 -3.81
N ALA A 171 -16.30 13.49 -4.53
CA ALA A 171 -17.40 14.26 -3.97
C ALA A 171 -18.39 13.37 -3.20
N SER A 172 -18.78 12.23 -3.82
CA SER A 172 -19.67 11.25 -3.18
C SER A 172 -19.04 10.59 -1.95
N ALA A 173 -17.70 10.32 -1.99
CA ALA A 173 -16.99 9.78 -0.85
C ALA A 173 -16.88 10.79 0.31
N VAL A 174 -16.67 12.07 0.00
CA VAL A 174 -16.66 13.17 0.98
C VAL A 174 -18.02 13.28 1.66
N GLU A 175 -19.11 13.33 0.90
CA GLU A 175 -20.47 13.41 1.48
C GLU A 175 -20.74 12.24 2.42
N LYS A 176 -20.39 11.03 2.02
CA LYS A 176 -20.53 9.83 2.85
C LYS A 176 -19.69 9.89 4.13
N SER A 177 -18.41 10.28 4.03
CA SER A 177 -17.49 10.32 5.17
C SER A 177 -17.82 11.44 6.16
N THR A 178 -18.39 12.53 5.68
CA THR A 178 -18.83 13.66 6.50
C THR A 178 -20.29 13.54 6.96
N SER A 179 -20.93 12.39 6.71
CA SER A 179 -22.36 12.15 7.03
C SER A 179 -23.28 13.24 6.48
N GLY A 180 -22.95 13.78 5.30
CA GLY A 180 -23.72 14.80 4.60
C GLY A 180 -23.50 16.24 5.10
N SER A 181 -22.58 16.48 6.02
CA SER A 181 -22.26 17.86 6.45
C SER A 181 -21.55 18.66 5.35
N ILE A 182 -20.84 17.99 4.45
CA ILE A 182 -20.36 18.52 3.17
C ILE A 182 -21.01 17.67 2.08
N THR A 183 -21.90 18.27 1.30
CA THR A 183 -22.60 17.53 0.23
C THR A 183 -21.71 17.34 -0.99
N ALA A 184 -22.00 16.34 -1.81
CA ALA A 184 -21.29 16.10 -3.08
C ALA A 184 -21.38 17.32 -4.02
N ASP A 185 -22.54 17.99 -4.00
CA ASP A 185 -22.79 19.20 -4.80
C ASP A 185 -21.91 20.39 -4.31
N ASP A 186 -21.80 20.63 -2.99
CA ASP A 186 -20.94 21.66 -2.44
C ASP A 186 -19.45 21.38 -2.76
N PHE A 187 -19.03 20.12 -2.64
CA PHE A 187 -17.68 19.73 -2.98
C PHE A 187 -17.39 19.96 -4.47
N THR A 188 -18.30 19.53 -5.36
CA THR A 188 -18.12 19.67 -6.81
C THR A 188 -18.08 21.13 -7.24
N LYS A 189 -18.93 21.97 -6.66
CA LYS A 189 -18.94 23.43 -6.92
C LYS A 189 -17.64 24.10 -6.47
N GLN A 190 -17.03 23.60 -5.39
CA GLN A 190 -15.78 24.13 -4.88
C GLN A 190 -14.57 23.60 -5.68
N ALA A 191 -14.65 22.38 -6.29
CA ALA A 191 -13.58 21.69 -6.99
C ALA A 191 -13.30 22.31 -8.38
N VAL A 192 -13.06 23.61 -8.41
CA VAL A 192 -12.78 24.43 -9.60
C VAL A 192 -11.35 24.97 -9.48
N ALA A 193 -10.51 24.75 -10.51
CA ALA A 193 -9.08 25.04 -10.47
C ALA A 193 -8.79 26.54 -10.24
N SER A 194 -9.59 27.43 -10.83
CA SER A 194 -9.43 28.89 -10.66
C SER A 194 -9.56 29.35 -9.21
N ASN A 195 -10.24 28.57 -8.32
CA ASN A 195 -10.31 28.89 -6.90
C ASN A 195 -8.96 28.71 -6.18
N TYR A 196 -8.01 27.99 -6.79
CA TYR A 196 -6.78 27.52 -6.14
C TYR A 196 -5.50 27.91 -6.89
N MET A 197 -5.58 28.42 -8.13
CA MET A 197 -4.42 28.74 -8.97
C MET A 197 -3.41 29.69 -8.34
N SER A 198 -3.87 30.61 -7.46
CA SER A 198 -2.99 31.54 -6.75
C SER A 198 -2.04 30.83 -5.78
N ASP A 199 -2.49 29.75 -5.17
CA ASP A 199 -1.76 29.00 -4.17
C ASP A 199 -1.05 27.78 -4.80
N TYR A 200 -1.62 27.24 -5.89
CA TYR A 200 -1.14 26.06 -6.61
C TYR A 200 -0.94 26.37 -8.10
N PRO A 201 0.20 26.98 -8.49
CA PRO A 201 0.45 27.40 -9.89
C PRO A 201 0.41 26.28 -10.94
N PHE A 202 0.58 25.00 -10.52
CA PHE A 202 0.48 23.85 -11.42
C PHE A 202 -0.95 23.62 -11.97
N LEU A 203 -1.95 24.30 -11.41
CA LEU A 203 -3.33 24.25 -11.91
C LEU A 203 -3.58 25.14 -13.13
N SER A 204 -2.60 25.95 -13.55
CA SER A 204 -2.77 26.92 -14.66
C SER A 204 -3.14 26.28 -16.00
N ASP A 205 -2.78 25.02 -16.20
CA ASP A 205 -3.05 24.26 -17.43
C ASP A 205 -4.31 23.38 -17.33
N ALA A 206 -5.03 23.43 -16.19
CA ALA A 206 -6.20 22.60 -15.93
C ALA A 206 -7.28 22.79 -17.00
N TYR A 207 -7.60 21.72 -17.73
CA TYR A 207 -8.62 21.76 -18.77
C TYR A 207 -10.02 21.94 -18.15
N ASP A 208 -10.82 22.79 -18.78
CA ASP A 208 -12.20 23.11 -18.36
C ASP A 208 -12.32 23.57 -16.89
N ASP A 209 -11.27 24.22 -16.40
CA ASP A 209 -11.19 24.70 -15.02
C ASP A 209 -11.43 23.61 -13.94
N SER A 210 -11.15 22.34 -14.28
CA SER A 210 -11.41 21.19 -13.44
C SER A 210 -10.22 20.80 -12.56
N LEU A 211 -10.50 20.31 -11.34
CA LEU A 211 -9.48 19.67 -10.49
C LEU A 211 -9.30 18.17 -10.80
N GLU A 212 -9.88 17.63 -11.89
CA GLU A 212 -9.69 16.23 -12.27
C GLU A 212 -8.20 15.92 -12.46
N GLY A 213 -7.75 14.84 -11.81
CA GLY A 213 -6.36 14.41 -11.79
C GLY A 213 -5.50 15.00 -10.67
N PHE A 214 -5.89 16.12 -10.07
CA PHE A 214 -5.11 16.84 -9.07
C PHE A 214 -5.45 16.49 -7.62
N LEU A 215 -6.57 15.79 -7.37
CA LEU A 215 -7.01 15.42 -6.03
C LEU A 215 -6.39 14.06 -5.65
N PHE A 216 -5.19 14.09 -5.06
CA PHE A 216 -4.36 12.89 -4.87
C PHE A 216 -5.07 11.79 -4.05
N PRO A 217 -5.07 10.53 -4.51
CA PRO A 217 -5.69 9.41 -3.79
C PRO A 217 -4.89 9.04 -2.55
N LYS A 218 -5.52 9.09 -1.37
CA LYS A 218 -4.93 8.76 -0.07
C LYS A 218 -6.00 8.63 1.00
N THR A 219 -5.63 8.16 2.18
CA THR A 219 -6.45 8.28 3.38
C THR A 219 -6.11 9.61 4.08
N TYR A 220 -7.12 10.46 4.20
CA TYR A 220 -7.03 11.77 4.83
C TYR A 220 -7.71 11.78 6.19
N ASP A 221 -7.15 12.53 7.11
CA ASP A 221 -7.73 12.80 8.40
C ASP A 221 -8.56 14.07 8.34
N LEU A 222 -9.86 13.93 8.53
CA LEU A 222 -10.83 15.02 8.45
C LEU A 222 -11.06 15.74 9.78
N SER A 223 -10.40 15.36 10.88
CA SER A 223 -10.69 15.91 12.21
C SER A 223 -10.52 17.44 12.31
N GLY A 224 -9.76 18.05 11.39
CA GLY A 224 -9.62 19.49 11.28
C GLY A 224 -10.39 20.13 10.13
N ALA A 225 -10.93 19.34 9.20
CA ALA A 225 -11.61 19.83 8.01
C ALA A 225 -13.09 20.09 8.29
N LYS A 226 -13.57 21.29 7.97
CA LYS A 226 -14.97 21.72 8.19
C LYS A 226 -15.69 22.04 6.90
N THR A 227 -14.96 22.24 5.82
CA THR A 227 -15.47 22.70 4.54
C THR A 227 -14.91 21.87 3.39
N ALA A 228 -15.55 21.93 2.23
CA ALA A 228 -15.02 21.34 1.00
C ALA A 228 -13.64 21.94 0.65
N ASP A 229 -13.42 23.23 0.89
CA ASP A 229 -12.14 23.91 0.67
C ASP A 229 -11.02 23.28 1.48
N ASP A 230 -11.25 23.02 2.78
CA ASP A 230 -10.24 22.38 3.63
C ASP A 230 -9.80 21.02 3.06
N ILE A 231 -10.77 20.20 2.62
CA ILE A 231 -10.50 18.85 2.08
C ILE A 231 -9.77 18.95 0.74
N ILE A 232 -10.19 19.83 -0.15
CA ILE A 232 -9.56 20.02 -1.46
C ILE A 232 -8.11 20.47 -1.27
N ARG A 233 -7.84 21.43 -0.38
CA ARG A 233 -6.47 21.87 -0.08
C ARG A 233 -5.59 20.73 0.44
N MET A 234 -6.10 19.90 1.34
CA MET A 234 -5.36 18.72 1.81
C MET A 234 -4.96 17.79 0.65
N MET A 235 -5.85 17.60 -0.34
CA MET A 235 -5.57 16.76 -1.51
C MET A 235 -4.59 17.41 -2.48
N LEU A 236 -4.68 18.73 -2.69
CA LEU A 236 -3.76 19.50 -3.52
C LEU A 236 -2.35 19.59 -2.90
N ASP A 237 -2.25 19.77 -1.57
CA ASP A 237 -0.98 19.75 -0.85
C ASP A 237 -0.29 18.38 -0.96
N GLN A 238 -1.10 17.31 -0.86
CA GLN A 238 -0.58 15.97 -1.04
C GLN A 238 -0.09 15.75 -2.47
N TYR A 239 -0.87 16.17 -3.47
CA TYR A 239 -0.46 16.11 -4.87
C TYR A 239 0.87 16.84 -5.09
N ALA A 240 0.98 18.09 -4.61
CA ALA A 240 2.20 18.87 -4.71
C ALA A 240 3.42 18.16 -4.09
N THR A 241 3.21 17.51 -2.94
CA THR A 241 4.26 16.75 -2.25
C THR A 241 4.73 15.54 -3.07
N GLU A 242 3.80 14.77 -3.61
CA GLU A 242 4.11 13.55 -4.36
C GLU A 242 4.81 13.86 -5.70
N VAL A 243 4.29 14.84 -6.45
CA VAL A 243 4.85 15.19 -7.76
C VAL A 243 6.20 15.89 -7.69
N ALA A 244 6.54 16.51 -6.55
CA ALA A 244 7.84 17.17 -6.35
C ALA A 244 9.03 16.18 -6.43
N SER A 245 8.80 14.90 -6.21
CA SER A 245 9.83 13.85 -6.25
C SER A 245 10.01 13.23 -7.64
N LEU A 246 9.17 13.57 -8.63
CA LEU A 246 9.17 12.95 -9.95
C LEU A 246 10.25 13.54 -10.85
N ASP A 247 10.89 12.68 -11.66
CA ASP A 247 11.81 13.08 -12.70
C ASP A 247 11.08 13.26 -14.04
N TYR A 248 10.87 14.50 -14.42
CA TYR A 248 10.23 14.87 -15.69
C TYR A 248 11.19 14.94 -16.89
N SER A 249 12.45 14.50 -16.76
CA SER A 249 13.45 14.59 -17.84
C SER A 249 13.01 13.86 -19.09
N TYR A 250 12.50 12.63 -18.95
CA TYR A 250 12.05 11.83 -20.07
C TYR A 250 10.83 12.45 -20.80
N PRO A 251 9.70 12.72 -20.13
CA PRO A 251 8.56 13.35 -20.80
C PRO A 251 8.91 14.71 -21.41
N THR A 252 9.69 15.54 -20.74
CA THR A 252 10.18 16.82 -21.30
C THR A 252 10.99 16.61 -22.58
N SER A 253 11.83 15.57 -22.64
CA SER A 253 12.57 15.21 -23.87
C SER A 253 11.66 14.79 -25.03
N LYS A 254 10.42 14.40 -24.71
CA LYS A 254 9.37 14.05 -25.68
C LYS A 254 8.40 15.21 -25.96
N GLY A 255 8.65 16.38 -25.38
CA GLY A 255 7.83 17.57 -25.57
C GLY A 255 6.55 17.60 -24.73
N LEU A 256 6.43 16.75 -23.71
CA LEU A 256 5.27 16.74 -22.81
C LEU A 256 5.48 17.67 -21.61
N SER A 257 4.46 18.44 -21.27
CA SER A 257 4.40 19.23 -20.03
C SER A 257 4.07 18.34 -18.83
N ALA A 258 4.27 18.86 -17.60
CA ALA A 258 3.86 18.17 -16.38
C ALA A 258 2.36 17.86 -16.35
N TYR A 259 1.52 18.76 -16.86
CA TYR A 259 0.08 18.52 -17.01
C TYR A 259 -0.20 17.35 -17.97
N GLN A 260 0.47 17.30 -19.11
CA GLN A 260 0.31 16.19 -20.06
C GLN A 260 0.79 14.85 -19.49
N VAL A 261 1.78 14.86 -18.59
CA VAL A 261 2.18 13.67 -17.82
C VAL A 261 1.05 13.23 -16.89
N LEU A 262 0.38 14.15 -16.20
CA LEU A 262 -0.79 13.85 -15.37
C LEU A 262 -1.93 13.27 -16.22
N VAL A 263 -2.22 13.85 -17.37
CA VAL A 263 -3.22 13.32 -18.32
C VAL A 263 -2.87 11.89 -18.72
N MET A 264 -1.64 11.62 -19.13
CA MET A 264 -1.18 10.27 -19.49
C MET A 264 -1.28 9.30 -18.30
N ALA A 265 -0.86 9.73 -17.13
CA ALA A 265 -0.91 8.92 -15.90
C ALA A 265 -2.35 8.51 -15.56
N SER A 266 -3.34 9.39 -15.78
CA SER A 266 -4.75 9.08 -15.54
C SER A 266 -5.29 8.01 -16.50
N VAL A 267 -4.79 7.97 -17.73
CA VAL A 267 -5.13 6.91 -18.70
C VAL A 267 -4.44 5.59 -18.30
N ILE A 268 -3.15 5.64 -17.96
CA ILE A 268 -2.42 4.46 -17.46
C ILE A 268 -3.09 3.85 -16.25
N GLU A 269 -3.58 4.68 -15.30
CA GLU A 269 -4.29 4.22 -14.10
C GLU A 269 -5.53 3.39 -14.43
N LYS A 270 -6.23 3.73 -15.49
CA LYS A 270 -7.44 3.03 -15.93
C LYS A 270 -7.18 1.82 -16.81
N GLU A 271 -6.05 1.78 -17.48
CA GLU A 271 -5.66 0.68 -18.36
C GLU A 271 -4.88 -0.41 -17.63
N ALA A 272 -4.05 -0.06 -16.67
CA ALA A 272 -3.16 -1.01 -16.00
C ALA A 272 -3.55 -1.19 -14.54
N ALA A 273 -3.82 -2.44 -14.13
CA ALA A 273 -4.01 -2.83 -12.73
C ALA A 273 -2.93 -3.85 -12.34
N PRO A 274 -1.67 -3.41 -12.15
CA PRO A 274 -0.56 -4.31 -11.90
C PRO A 274 -0.76 -5.06 -10.57
N ASP A 275 -0.32 -6.31 -10.57
CA ASP A 275 -0.23 -7.13 -9.38
C ASP A 275 1.24 -7.45 -9.04
N ALA A 276 1.46 -8.26 -8.01
CA ALA A 276 2.80 -8.67 -7.60
C ALA A 276 3.56 -9.49 -8.67
N ASN A 277 2.84 -10.05 -9.65
CA ASN A 277 3.43 -10.86 -10.73
C ASN A 277 3.82 -10.00 -11.95
N HIS A 278 3.16 -8.84 -12.11
CA HIS A 278 3.34 -7.93 -13.25
C HIS A 278 3.64 -6.48 -12.79
N PRO A 279 4.70 -6.26 -11.99
CA PRO A 279 5.00 -4.95 -11.41
C PRO A 279 5.35 -3.87 -12.46
N ASP A 280 5.81 -4.29 -13.65
CA ASP A 280 6.26 -3.39 -14.73
C ASP A 280 5.14 -3.04 -15.72
N GLU A 281 3.92 -3.52 -15.52
CA GLU A 281 2.83 -3.40 -16.49
C GLU A 281 2.48 -1.93 -16.80
N ARG A 282 2.36 -1.06 -15.76
CA ARG A 282 2.13 0.38 -15.95
C ARG A 282 3.21 1.01 -16.83
N ALA A 283 4.48 0.65 -16.64
CA ALA A 283 5.58 1.16 -17.44
C ALA A 283 5.54 0.66 -18.89
N GLN A 284 5.06 -0.56 -19.12
CA GLN A 284 4.86 -1.12 -20.46
C GLN A 284 3.69 -0.46 -21.18
N VAL A 285 2.54 -0.27 -20.53
CA VAL A 285 1.40 0.50 -21.07
C VAL A 285 1.82 1.93 -21.40
N SER A 286 2.56 2.59 -20.50
CA SER A 286 3.14 3.90 -20.75
C SER A 286 4.01 3.92 -22.00
N SER A 287 4.86 2.90 -22.20
CA SER A 287 5.71 2.80 -23.39
C SER A 287 4.90 2.73 -24.68
N VAL A 288 3.77 2.00 -24.68
CA VAL A 288 2.88 1.94 -25.86
C VAL A 288 2.32 3.33 -26.18
N PHE A 289 1.88 4.08 -25.18
CA PHE A 289 1.36 5.43 -25.42
C PHE A 289 2.44 6.36 -25.98
N TYR A 290 3.66 6.35 -25.42
CA TYR A 290 4.77 7.13 -25.97
C TYR A 290 5.12 6.71 -27.40
N ASN A 291 5.12 5.42 -27.71
CA ASN A 291 5.41 4.91 -29.04
C ASN A 291 4.33 5.33 -30.05
N ARG A 292 3.04 5.26 -29.66
CA ARG A 292 1.93 5.75 -30.49
C ARG A 292 2.00 7.25 -30.73
N LEU A 293 2.28 8.05 -29.72
CA LEU A 293 2.47 9.49 -29.86
C LEU A 293 3.62 9.80 -30.85
N ALA A 294 4.74 9.11 -30.73
CA ALA A 294 5.88 9.27 -31.62
C ALA A 294 5.58 8.83 -33.06
N ALA A 295 4.69 7.86 -33.26
CA ALA A 295 4.25 7.37 -34.56
C ALA A 295 3.05 8.13 -35.14
N ASP A 296 2.60 9.21 -34.52
CA ASP A 296 1.37 9.94 -34.88
C ASP A 296 0.13 9.03 -34.98
N MET A 297 0.05 8.04 -34.07
CA MET A 297 -1.08 7.12 -33.95
C MET A 297 -2.06 7.61 -32.88
N ALA A 298 -3.35 7.34 -33.11
CA ALA A 298 -4.39 7.54 -32.09
C ALA A 298 -4.18 6.59 -30.89
N LEU A 299 -4.43 7.05 -29.65
CA LEU A 299 -4.21 6.21 -28.45
C LEU A 299 -5.24 5.10 -28.33
N GLN A 300 -6.47 5.29 -28.79
CA GLN A 300 -7.54 4.30 -28.84
C GLN A 300 -7.75 3.58 -27.50
N SER A 301 -7.86 4.36 -26.42
CA SER A 301 -8.14 3.87 -25.08
C SER A 301 -9.64 4.01 -24.78
N ASP A 302 -10.31 2.89 -24.50
CA ASP A 302 -11.73 2.86 -24.13
C ASP A 302 -11.96 3.64 -22.84
N ALA A 303 -10.99 3.64 -21.92
CA ALA A 303 -11.08 4.34 -20.65
C ALA A 303 -11.37 5.84 -20.81
N THR A 304 -10.88 6.46 -21.90
CA THR A 304 -11.12 7.88 -22.15
C THR A 304 -12.58 8.16 -22.49
N MET A 305 -13.25 7.23 -23.19
CA MET A 305 -14.68 7.34 -23.45
C MET A 305 -15.52 6.85 -22.28
N GLY A 306 -15.03 5.89 -21.50
CA GLY A 306 -15.65 5.48 -20.23
C GLY A 306 -15.78 6.64 -19.23
N TYR A 307 -14.83 7.58 -19.24
CA TYR A 307 -14.94 8.82 -18.47
C TYR A 307 -16.11 9.71 -18.95
N VAL A 308 -16.29 9.82 -20.26
CA VAL A 308 -17.35 10.64 -20.87
C VAL A 308 -18.75 10.02 -20.65
N THR A 309 -18.86 8.70 -20.83
CA THR A 309 -20.14 7.98 -20.68
C THR A 309 -20.50 7.69 -19.23
N GLY A 310 -19.51 7.71 -18.33
CA GLY A 310 -19.67 7.34 -16.93
C GLY A 310 -19.78 5.84 -16.68
N GLY A 311 -19.47 4.98 -17.67
CA GLY A 311 -19.60 3.53 -17.55
C GLY A 311 -19.04 2.74 -18.72
N GLU A 312 -19.70 1.64 -19.06
CA GLU A 312 -19.32 0.79 -20.19
C GLU A 312 -19.41 1.57 -21.51
N VAL A 313 -18.46 1.29 -22.40
CA VAL A 313 -18.31 1.95 -23.70
C VAL A 313 -18.85 1.04 -24.79
N THR A 314 -19.77 1.58 -25.59
CA THR A 314 -20.30 0.89 -26.76
C THR A 314 -19.56 1.29 -28.04
N PRO A 315 -19.65 0.48 -29.13
CA PRO A 315 -19.07 0.87 -30.41
C PRO A 315 -19.56 2.22 -30.97
N GLU A 316 -20.79 2.61 -30.64
CA GLU A 316 -21.42 3.88 -30.99
C GLU A 316 -20.76 5.03 -30.23
N ASP A 317 -20.42 4.83 -28.96
CA ASP A 317 -19.73 5.85 -28.14
C ASP A 317 -18.36 6.19 -28.71
N LEU A 318 -17.66 5.21 -29.28
CA LEU A 318 -16.34 5.43 -29.93
C LEU A 318 -16.42 6.33 -31.20
N GLN A 319 -17.63 6.57 -31.74
CA GLN A 319 -17.87 7.47 -32.87
C GLN A 319 -18.38 8.84 -32.41
N THR A 320 -18.56 9.03 -31.10
CA THR A 320 -19.08 10.29 -30.55
C THR A 320 -17.96 11.35 -30.47
N GLU A 321 -18.23 12.53 -31.00
CA GLU A 321 -17.32 13.67 -30.93
C GLU A 321 -17.13 14.10 -29.45
N SER A 322 -15.89 14.05 -28.99
CA SER A 322 -15.52 14.51 -27.64
C SER A 322 -14.03 14.85 -27.64
N PRO A 323 -13.60 15.88 -26.89
CA PRO A 323 -12.18 16.17 -26.70
C PRO A 323 -11.44 15.04 -25.94
N TYR A 324 -12.17 14.14 -25.32
CA TYR A 324 -11.63 12.94 -24.67
C TYR A 324 -11.56 11.72 -25.61
N ASN A 325 -12.18 11.77 -26.80
CA ASN A 325 -12.23 10.61 -27.69
C ASN A 325 -10.88 10.38 -28.38
N THR A 326 -10.09 9.47 -27.84
CA THR A 326 -8.77 9.11 -28.39
C THR A 326 -8.83 8.14 -29.58
N TYR A 327 -10.02 7.78 -30.07
CA TYR A 327 -10.22 7.08 -31.34
C TYR A 327 -10.30 8.06 -32.51
N LEU A 328 -10.98 9.18 -32.32
CA LEU A 328 -11.18 10.21 -33.31
C LEU A 328 -10.06 11.27 -33.31
N ASN A 329 -9.52 11.58 -32.12
CA ASN A 329 -8.48 12.58 -31.94
C ASN A 329 -7.14 11.89 -31.64
N LYS A 330 -6.10 12.28 -32.39
CA LYS A 330 -4.72 11.88 -32.09
C LYS A 330 -4.17 12.67 -30.90
N GLY A 331 -3.22 12.08 -30.20
CA GLY A 331 -2.62 12.68 -29.03
C GLY A 331 -3.29 12.26 -27.72
N LEU A 332 -2.95 12.97 -26.66
CA LEU A 332 -3.56 12.79 -25.35
C LEU A 332 -4.99 13.37 -25.34
N PRO A 333 -5.91 12.86 -24.50
CA PRO A 333 -7.19 13.50 -24.27
C PRO A 333 -7.01 14.91 -23.69
N ALA A 334 -8.06 15.71 -23.72
CA ALA A 334 -7.99 17.14 -23.35
C ALA A 334 -7.61 17.35 -21.87
N GLY A 335 -7.97 16.41 -21.00
CA GLY A 335 -7.67 16.46 -19.58
C GLY A 335 -7.57 15.08 -18.96
N PRO A 336 -7.21 14.98 -17.65
CA PRO A 336 -7.20 13.74 -16.92
C PRO A 336 -8.60 13.11 -16.85
N ILE A 337 -8.66 11.78 -16.76
CA ILE A 337 -9.91 11.00 -16.69
C ILE A 337 -10.15 10.40 -15.29
N CYS A 338 -9.22 10.60 -14.38
CA CYS A 338 -9.29 10.23 -12.97
C CYS A 338 -8.10 10.82 -12.21
N ASN A 339 -8.11 10.67 -10.88
CA ASN A 339 -6.97 11.01 -10.02
C ASN A 339 -6.06 9.79 -9.89
N PRO A 340 -4.87 9.80 -10.52
CA PRO A 340 -4.00 8.63 -10.62
C PRO A 340 -3.18 8.40 -9.34
N SER A 341 -2.70 7.17 -9.16
CA SER A 341 -1.70 6.79 -8.16
C SER A 341 -0.33 7.41 -8.46
N ILE A 342 0.54 7.43 -7.45
CA ILE A 342 1.94 7.83 -7.66
C ILE A 342 2.67 6.85 -8.60
N GLU A 343 2.30 5.58 -8.62
CA GLU A 343 2.87 4.56 -9.49
C GLU A 343 2.55 4.83 -10.97
N SER A 344 1.34 5.25 -11.28
CA SER A 344 0.97 5.65 -12.66
C SER A 344 1.68 6.95 -13.09
N LEU A 345 1.85 7.90 -12.17
CA LEU A 345 2.65 9.12 -12.41
C LEU A 345 4.12 8.77 -12.66
N LYS A 346 4.71 7.87 -11.87
CA LYS A 346 6.08 7.37 -12.08
C LYS A 346 6.21 6.65 -13.42
N ALA A 347 5.23 5.82 -13.80
CA ALA A 347 5.23 5.12 -15.07
C ALA A 347 5.13 6.08 -16.26
N ALA A 348 4.33 7.14 -16.14
CA ALA A 348 4.28 8.20 -17.15
C ALA A 348 5.59 8.98 -17.27
N CYS A 349 6.31 9.17 -16.15
CA CYS A 349 7.64 9.79 -16.14
C CYS A 349 8.76 8.87 -16.64
N ASN A 350 8.64 7.57 -16.41
CA ASN A 350 9.69 6.58 -16.70
C ASN A 350 9.10 5.32 -17.35
N PRO A 351 8.69 5.41 -18.64
CA PRO A 351 8.14 4.26 -19.35
C PRO A 351 9.19 3.16 -19.57
N ALA A 352 8.73 1.94 -19.77
CA ALA A 352 9.60 0.85 -20.20
C ALA A 352 10.18 1.15 -21.59
N THR A 353 11.37 0.65 -21.86
CA THR A 353 12.01 0.77 -23.19
C THR A 353 11.54 -0.39 -24.06
N THR A 354 10.50 -0.18 -24.84
CA THR A 354 9.94 -1.17 -25.76
C THR A 354 9.63 -0.55 -27.13
N ASP A 355 9.28 -1.40 -28.10
CA ASP A 355 8.77 -1.02 -29.41
C ASP A 355 7.31 -1.48 -29.62
N TYR A 356 6.59 -1.75 -28.50
CA TYR A 356 5.18 -2.13 -28.56
C TYR A 356 4.30 -0.96 -28.99
N LEU A 357 3.32 -1.25 -29.85
CA LEU A 357 2.30 -0.32 -30.32
C LEU A 357 0.88 -0.75 -29.94
N TYR A 358 0.70 -1.98 -29.48
CA TYR A 358 -0.59 -2.56 -29.17
C TYR A 358 -0.53 -3.32 -27.85
N PHE A 359 -1.62 -3.29 -27.13
CA PHE A 359 -1.89 -4.16 -25.98
C PHE A 359 -3.39 -4.50 -25.92
N PHE A 360 -3.73 -5.56 -25.24
CA PHE A 360 -5.10 -5.84 -24.81
C PHE A 360 -5.09 -6.60 -23.51
N ILE A 361 -6.19 -6.48 -22.76
CA ILE A 361 -6.33 -7.11 -21.44
C ILE A 361 -6.66 -8.59 -21.62
N VAL A 362 -5.82 -9.45 -21.02
CA VAL A 362 -6.02 -10.90 -20.92
C VAL A 362 -6.53 -11.18 -19.50
N ASN A 363 -7.84 -11.32 -19.32
CA ASN A 363 -8.40 -11.58 -18.01
C ASN A 363 -8.40 -13.07 -17.70
N GLU A 364 -7.29 -13.59 -17.21
CA GLU A 364 -7.18 -14.95 -16.70
C GLU A 364 -7.19 -14.91 -15.16
N LYS A 365 -8.16 -15.54 -14.51
CA LYS A 365 -8.25 -15.75 -13.06
C LYS A 365 -8.41 -14.48 -12.20
N GLY A 366 -9.01 -13.42 -12.73
CA GLY A 366 -9.25 -12.18 -11.98
C GLY A 366 -8.04 -11.25 -11.88
N TYR A 367 -6.99 -11.49 -12.66
CA TYR A 367 -5.88 -10.57 -12.87
C TYR A 367 -6.00 -9.97 -14.27
N SER A 368 -5.86 -8.64 -14.38
CA SER A 368 -5.71 -8.00 -15.68
C SER A 368 -4.25 -8.09 -16.08
N ASP A 369 -3.96 -9.06 -16.92
CA ASP A 369 -2.68 -9.22 -17.58
C ASP A 369 -2.75 -8.63 -18.98
N HIS A 370 -1.67 -8.03 -19.48
CA HIS A 370 -1.67 -7.45 -20.82
C HIS A 370 -0.81 -8.27 -21.77
N ALA A 371 -1.35 -8.56 -22.95
CA ALA A 371 -0.57 -9.04 -24.07
C ALA A 371 -0.11 -7.85 -24.92
N PHE A 372 1.20 -7.64 -25.01
CA PHE A 372 1.82 -6.57 -25.78
C PHE A 372 2.29 -7.04 -27.15
N SER A 373 2.13 -6.21 -28.18
CA SER A 373 2.50 -6.53 -29.56
C SER A 373 3.09 -5.31 -30.27
N LYS A 374 3.97 -5.57 -31.25
CA LYS A 374 4.62 -4.52 -32.08
C LYS A 374 3.80 -4.18 -33.31
N THR A 375 3.13 -5.16 -33.88
CA THR A 375 2.35 -5.02 -35.12
C THR A 375 0.90 -5.36 -34.89
N LEU A 376 0.02 -4.87 -35.76
CA LEU A 376 -1.41 -5.20 -35.75
C LEU A 376 -1.64 -6.71 -35.99
N ASP A 377 -0.84 -7.33 -36.84
CA ASP A 377 -0.94 -8.77 -37.14
C ASP A 377 -0.62 -9.60 -35.88
N GLU A 378 0.45 -9.26 -35.14
CA GLU A 378 0.76 -9.90 -33.87
C GLU A 378 -0.35 -9.71 -32.83
N HIS A 379 -0.91 -8.50 -32.75
CA HIS A 379 -2.01 -8.17 -31.87
C HIS A 379 -3.26 -9.00 -32.19
N ASN A 380 -3.67 -9.05 -33.44
CA ASN A 380 -4.81 -9.85 -33.89
C ASN A 380 -4.61 -11.36 -33.64
N ALA A 381 -3.39 -11.87 -33.85
CA ALA A 381 -3.04 -13.25 -33.57
C ALA A 381 -3.11 -13.55 -32.05
N ALA A 382 -2.68 -12.60 -31.20
CA ALA A 382 -2.76 -12.76 -29.74
C ALA A 382 -4.23 -12.76 -29.27
N ILE A 383 -5.08 -11.88 -29.80
CA ILE A 383 -6.53 -11.85 -29.51
C ILE A 383 -7.18 -13.18 -29.90
N ALA A 384 -6.93 -13.67 -31.14
CA ALA A 384 -7.50 -14.93 -31.61
C ALA A 384 -7.11 -16.12 -30.70
N LYS A 385 -5.83 -16.20 -30.31
CA LYS A 385 -5.34 -17.22 -29.38
C LYS A 385 -6.03 -17.15 -28.00
N TYR A 386 -6.26 -15.96 -27.50
CA TYR A 386 -6.97 -15.77 -26.23
C TYR A 386 -8.44 -16.17 -26.32
N GLN A 387 -9.12 -15.86 -27.42
CA GLN A 387 -10.51 -16.27 -27.67
C GLN A 387 -10.63 -17.81 -27.76
N GLU A 388 -9.70 -18.50 -28.45
CA GLU A 388 -9.66 -19.96 -28.47
C GLU A 388 -9.45 -20.56 -27.08
N TYR A 389 -8.56 -19.97 -26.28
CA TYR A 389 -8.31 -20.39 -24.90
C TYR A 389 -9.55 -20.25 -24.02
N THR A 390 -10.24 -19.11 -24.06
CA THR A 390 -11.47 -18.88 -23.27
C THR A 390 -12.61 -19.79 -23.70
N ALA A 391 -12.81 -20.01 -25.00
CA ALA A 391 -13.81 -20.94 -25.54
C ALA A 391 -13.56 -22.38 -25.07
N SER A 392 -12.30 -22.80 -24.96
CA SER A 392 -11.93 -24.16 -24.49
C SER A 392 -12.21 -24.40 -23.00
N LYS A 393 -12.37 -23.33 -22.21
CA LYS A 393 -12.67 -23.42 -20.77
C LYS A 393 -14.17 -23.46 -20.47
N THR A 394 -14.99 -22.97 -21.37
CA THR A 394 -16.45 -22.93 -21.24
C THR A 394 -17.15 -24.16 -21.82
N SER A 395 -16.41 -25.05 -22.45
CA SER A 395 -16.85 -26.35 -22.99
C SER A 395 -16.51 -27.49 -22.03
#